data_87d26655519243ce8a397252e6433859
#
_entry.id   87d26655519243ce8a397252e6433859
#
_cell.length_a   1.000
_cell.length_b   1.000
_cell.length_c   1.000
_cell.angle_alpha   90.00
_cell.angle_beta   90.00
_cell.angle_gamma   90.00
#
_symmetry.space_group_name_H-M   'P 1'
#
loop_
_entity.id
_entity.type
_entity.pdbx_description
1 polymer ?
#
loop_
_entity_poly.entity_id
_entity_poly.type
_entity_poly.pdbx_seq_one_letter_code
_entity_poly.pdbx_strand_id
1 'polypeptide(L)'
;MERLQDVAGLGGYAMWNDHLYVGGTLYRSEHLGASQPNDGTCCGFNIRGIALYWRVAYQTSSENNNFEIGTYGMHMKSTPGAISGLEDSYTDWAADFQYDRAIPQWKNDVLSIRGTYILENSSLVASAAAVPPTAGFIGHHLNTVQGEAEYHFGNRVSTTAGLFSVTGNADPTLYPQAPVSGNLNGSPTSRGYILSVAWGPQQNIGLTAQYTGYARFNGGSTNYDAAGRNANGNNSIYLMARFVF
;
A
#
# COMPACT_ATOMS: atom_id res chain seq x y z
N MET A 1 17.70 -11.84 0.59
CA MET A 1 17.82 -10.38 0.35
C MET A 1 17.20 -10.14 -1.02
N GLU A 2 15.89 -9.88 -1.07
CA GLU A 2 15.22 -9.54 -2.31
C GLU A 2 15.81 -8.22 -2.81
N ARG A 3 16.39 -8.23 -4.00
CA ARG A 3 16.77 -6.98 -4.65
C ARG A 3 15.48 -6.33 -5.12
N LEU A 4 15.22 -5.13 -4.66
CA LEU A 4 14.18 -4.27 -5.21
C LEU A 4 14.40 -4.20 -6.73
N GLN A 5 13.33 -4.47 -7.48
CA GLN A 5 13.38 -4.40 -8.93
C GLN A 5 13.59 -2.94 -9.33
N ASP A 6 14.62 -2.67 -10.11
CA ASP A 6 14.86 -1.36 -10.64
C ASP A 6 13.87 -1.08 -11.79
N VAL A 7 13.17 0.03 -11.70
CA VAL A 7 12.17 0.46 -12.69
C VAL A 7 12.55 1.83 -13.23
N ALA A 8 12.47 1.97 -14.55
CA ALA A 8 12.52 3.25 -15.21
C ALA A 8 11.10 3.76 -15.46
N GLY A 9 10.85 5.05 -15.22
CA GLY A 9 9.54 5.67 -15.44
C GLY A 9 9.66 7.01 -16.16
N LEU A 10 8.69 7.28 -17.04
CA LEU A 10 8.48 8.58 -17.65
C LEU A 10 7.05 9.00 -17.42
N GLY A 11 6.84 10.15 -16.79
CA GLY A 11 5.52 10.65 -16.48
C GLY A 11 5.40 12.15 -16.65
N GLY A 12 4.15 12.61 -16.64
CA GLY A 12 3.79 14.01 -16.64
C GLY A 12 2.51 14.25 -15.89
N TYR A 13 2.31 15.49 -15.49
CA TYR A 13 1.08 15.90 -14.84
C TYR A 13 0.68 17.32 -15.26
N ALA A 14 -0.59 17.64 -15.06
CA ALA A 14 -1.15 18.98 -15.23
C ALA A 14 -2.07 19.31 -14.06
N MET A 15 -2.10 20.60 -13.70
CA MET A 15 -3.03 21.17 -12.76
C MET A 15 -3.88 22.22 -13.47
N TRP A 16 -5.19 22.11 -13.40
CA TRP A 16 -6.13 23.04 -14.02
C TRP A 16 -6.83 23.88 -12.97
N ASN A 17 -6.71 25.20 -13.10
CA ASN A 17 -7.31 26.20 -12.20
C ASN A 17 -7.09 25.94 -10.71
N ASP A 18 -5.94 25.36 -10.34
CA ASP A 18 -5.60 24.98 -8.97
C ASP A 18 -6.58 23.97 -8.30
N HIS A 19 -7.47 23.38 -9.10
CA HIS A 19 -8.50 22.45 -8.59
C HIS A 19 -8.38 21.04 -9.15
N LEU A 20 -8.14 20.89 -10.45
CA LEU A 20 -8.13 19.57 -11.09
C LEU A 20 -6.70 19.15 -11.40
N TYR A 21 -6.26 18.08 -10.76
CA TYR A 21 -5.00 17.40 -11.03
C TYR A 21 -5.23 16.20 -11.95
N VAL A 22 -4.41 16.07 -12.99
CA VAL A 22 -4.35 14.89 -13.85
C VAL A 22 -2.89 14.52 -14.07
N GLY A 23 -2.54 13.27 -13.82
CA GLY A 23 -1.19 12.76 -14.00
C GLY A 23 -1.17 11.37 -14.59
N GLY A 24 -0.09 11.03 -15.27
CA GLY A 24 0.16 9.70 -15.81
C GLY A 24 1.64 9.39 -15.89
N THR A 25 1.98 8.12 -15.68
CA THR A 25 3.36 7.64 -15.74
C THR A 25 3.41 6.28 -16.40
N LEU A 26 4.38 6.09 -17.26
CA LEU A 26 4.70 4.82 -17.91
C LEU A 26 5.94 4.24 -17.24
N TYR A 27 5.84 3.01 -16.76
CA TYR A 27 6.93 2.29 -16.12
C TYR A 27 7.35 1.07 -16.94
N ARG A 28 8.60 0.73 -16.86
CA ARG A 28 9.15 -0.54 -17.38
C ARG A 28 10.30 -1.00 -16.49
N SER A 29 10.61 -2.30 -16.52
CA SER A 29 11.80 -2.80 -15.86
C SER A 29 13.05 -2.16 -16.44
N GLU A 30 14.03 -1.88 -15.59
CA GLU A 30 15.33 -1.41 -16.02
C GLU A 30 16.01 -2.44 -16.92
N HIS A 31 16.73 -1.95 -17.91
CA HIS A 31 17.51 -2.77 -18.82
C HIS A 31 18.99 -2.75 -18.42
N LEU A 32 19.65 -3.88 -18.55
CA LEU A 32 21.12 -3.94 -18.51
C LEU A 32 21.67 -3.28 -19.78
N GLY A 33 21.88 -1.95 -19.71
CA GLY A 33 22.27 -1.13 -20.85
C GLY A 33 21.08 -0.75 -21.76
N ALA A 34 21.33 -0.04 -22.84
CA ALA A 34 20.31 0.58 -23.69
C ALA A 34 19.45 -0.44 -24.48
N SER A 35 19.80 -1.69 -24.56
CA SER A 35 19.22 -2.63 -25.50
C SER A 35 18.85 -4.03 -24.97
N GLN A 36 19.20 -4.38 -23.75
CA GLN A 36 18.88 -5.70 -23.19
C GLN A 36 17.93 -5.59 -22.01
N PRO A 37 16.72 -6.18 -22.06
CA PRO A 37 15.92 -6.38 -20.86
C PRO A 37 16.72 -7.26 -19.91
N ASN A 38 16.62 -6.95 -18.61
CA ASN A 38 17.12 -7.84 -17.56
C ASN A 38 16.44 -9.21 -17.79
N ASP A 39 17.21 -10.25 -18.06
CA ASP A 39 16.72 -11.56 -18.47
C ASP A 39 16.04 -12.37 -17.34
N GLY A 40 15.80 -11.73 -16.20
CA GLY A 40 15.07 -12.31 -15.07
C GLY A 40 15.83 -13.45 -14.37
N THR A 41 17.04 -13.79 -14.79
CA THR A 41 17.82 -14.87 -14.17
C THR A 41 18.22 -14.56 -12.73
N CYS A 42 18.00 -13.35 -12.30
CA CYS A 42 18.57 -12.89 -11.04
C CYS A 42 17.55 -12.58 -9.95
N CYS A 43 16.30 -12.29 -10.14
CA CYS A 43 15.48 -11.87 -8.98
C CYS A 43 14.06 -11.43 -9.29
N GLY A 44 13.21 -12.27 -9.71
CA GLY A 44 11.84 -12.12 -9.41
C GLY A 44 10.95 -11.65 -10.56
N PHE A 45 10.58 -10.41 -10.59
CA PHE A 45 9.51 -9.96 -11.46
C PHE A 45 10.00 -8.92 -12.47
N ASN A 46 9.82 -9.19 -13.76
CA ASN A 46 10.06 -8.21 -14.81
C ASN A 46 8.73 -7.68 -15.33
N ILE A 47 8.59 -6.35 -15.40
CA ILE A 47 7.47 -5.72 -16.09
C ILE A 47 7.58 -6.04 -17.57
N ARG A 48 6.55 -6.67 -18.11
CA ARG A 48 6.46 -7.00 -19.54
C ARG A 48 5.80 -5.87 -20.30
N GLY A 49 6.56 -5.27 -21.21
CA GLY A 49 6.10 -4.09 -21.93
C GLY A 49 6.13 -2.84 -21.05
N ILE A 50 5.00 -2.18 -20.95
CA ILE A 50 4.84 -0.91 -20.23
C ILE A 50 3.71 -1.06 -19.21
N ALA A 51 3.98 -0.67 -17.96
CA ALA A 51 2.95 -0.49 -16.94
C ALA A 51 2.48 0.97 -16.96
N LEU A 52 1.17 1.15 -17.01
CA LEU A 52 0.53 2.48 -16.99
C LEU A 52 0.02 2.78 -15.59
N TYR A 53 0.44 3.91 -15.04
CA TYR A 53 -0.16 4.54 -13.87
C TYR A 53 -0.88 5.82 -14.28
N TRP A 54 -2.02 6.12 -13.65
CA TRP A 54 -2.75 7.35 -13.81
C TRP A 54 -3.35 7.83 -12.49
N ARG A 55 -3.53 9.14 -12.33
CA ARG A 55 -4.21 9.78 -11.20
C ARG A 55 -5.04 10.96 -11.69
N VAL A 56 -6.25 11.07 -11.16
CA VAL A 56 -7.11 12.26 -11.27
C VAL A 56 -7.55 12.64 -9.88
N ALA A 57 -7.41 13.90 -9.51
CA ALA A 57 -7.86 14.40 -8.23
C ALA A 57 -8.47 15.80 -8.37
N TYR A 58 -9.46 16.06 -7.54
CA TYR A 58 -10.05 17.38 -7.38
C TYR A 58 -9.73 17.89 -5.99
N GLN A 59 -9.23 19.12 -5.92
CA GLN A 59 -8.96 19.81 -4.67
C GLN A 59 -9.62 21.17 -4.60
N THR A 60 -10.00 21.56 -3.38
CA THR A 60 -10.51 22.90 -3.10
C THR A 60 -10.06 23.35 -1.73
N SER A 61 -9.80 24.63 -1.60
CA SER A 61 -9.34 25.25 -0.37
C SER A 61 -10.20 26.48 -0.04
N SER A 62 -10.47 26.64 1.23
CA SER A 62 -11.06 27.86 1.79
C SER A 62 -10.19 28.32 2.95
N GLU A 63 -10.53 29.44 3.59
CA GLU A 63 -9.70 30.07 4.64
C GLU A 63 -9.18 29.08 5.72
N ASN A 64 -10.01 28.12 6.13
CA ASN A 64 -9.66 27.18 7.21
C ASN A 64 -9.85 25.71 6.81
N ASN A 65 -10.15 25.41 5.57
CA ASN A 65 -10.42 24.03 5.14
C ASN A 65 -9.73 23.73 3.82
N ASN A 66 -9.14 22.53 3.73
CA ASN A 66 -8.70 21.95 2.48
C ASN A 66 -9.41 20.61 2.28
N PHE A 67 -9.85 20.36 1.07
CA PHE A 67 -10.46 19.10 0.70
C PHE A 67 -9.87 18.60 -0.61
N GLU A 68 -9.51 17.34 -0.65
CA GLU A 68 -9.09 16.64 -1.85
C GLU A 68 -9.83 15.31 -1.95
N ILE A 69 -10.28 14.96 -3.16
CA ILE A 69 -10.76 13.62 -3.50
C ILE A 69 -10.11 13.20 -4.81
N GLY A 70 -9.63 11.97 -4.85
CA GLY A 70 -8.90 11.45 -5.99
C GLY A 70 -9.24 10.02 -6.33
N THR A 71 -8.86 9.66 -7.54
CA THR A 71 -8.85 8.28 -8.00
C THR A 71 -7.56 8.04 -8.79
N TYR A 72 -7.03 6.83 -8.67
CA TYR A 72 -5.84 6.43 -9.40
C TYR A 72 -5.88 4.95 -9.72
N GLY A 73 -5.08 4.54 -10.66
CA GLY A 73 -5.00 3.14 -11.03
C GLY A 73 -3.69 2.80 -11.69
N MET A 74 -3.42 1.50 -11.73
CA MET A 74 -2.25 0.94 -12.40
C MET A 74 -2.63 -0.33 -13.12
N HIS A 75 -2.07 -0.52 -14.30
CA HIS A 75 -2.12 -1.80 -14.99
C HIS A 75 -0.72 -2.22 -15.37
N MET A 76 -0.33 -3.45 -15.00
CA MET A 76 0.94 -4.00 -15.40
C MET A 76 0.83 -5.50 -15.71
N LYS A 77 1.72 -5.96 -16.56
CA LYS A 77 2.00 -7.36 -16.78
C LYS A 77 3.40 -7.68 -16.31
N SER A 78 3.58 -8.85 -15.74
CA SER A 78 4.90 -9.31 -15.30
C SER A 78 5.15 -10.76 -15.66
N THR A 79 6.43 -11.12 -15.81
CA THR A 79 6.87 -12.50 -15.93
C THR A 79 7.65 -12.87 -14.67
N PRO A 80 7.16 -13.79 -13.83
CA PRO A 80 7.92 -14.31 -12.71
C PRO A 80 9.01 -15.28 -13.23
N GLY A 81 10.24 -14.98 -12.91
CA GLY A 81 11.38 -15.85 -13.24
C GLY A 81 11.59 -16.05 -14.76
N ALA A 82 12.09 -17.23 -15.12
CA ALA A 82 12.46 -17.58 -16.48
C ALA A 82 11.34 -18.25 -17.29
N ILE A 83 10.09 -18.15 -16.91
CA ILE A 83 8.97 -18.74 -17.66
C ILE A 83 8.71 -17.88 -18.88
N SER A 84 9.22 -18.31 -20.04
CA SER A 84 9.00 -17.61 -21.29
C SER A 84 7.58 -17.85 -21.81
N GLY A 85 6.90 -16.78 -22.21
CA GLY A 85 5.64 -16.82 -22.95
C GLY A 85 4.38 -16.62 -22.10
N LEU A 86 4.35 -16.95 -20.82
CA LEU A 86 3.23 -16.69 -19.93
C LEU A 86 3.47 -15.41 -19.13
N GLU A 87 2.38 -14.72 -18.80
CA GLU A 87 2.40 -13.45 -18.07
C GLU A 87 1.40 -13.49 -16.93
N ASP A 88 1.75 -12.89 -15.82
CA ASP A 88 0.82 -12.48 -14.79
C ASP A 88 0.36 -11.05 -15.08
N SER A 89 -0.90 -10.73 -14.82
CA SER A 89 -1.42 -9.37 -14.97
C SER A 89 -2.00 -8.85 -13.67
N TYR A 90 -1.80 -7.56 -13.43
CA TYR A 90 -2.26 -6.84 -12.25
C TYR A 90 -3.00 -5.58 -12.70
N THR A 91 -4.16 -5.36 -12.13
CA THR A 91 -4.97 -4.16 -12.40
C THR A 91 -5.49 -3.64 -11.07
N ASP A 92 -5.01 -2.48 -10.69
CA ASP A 92 -5.36 -1.82 -9.45
C ASP A 92 -6.16 -0.56 -9.74
N TRP A 93 -7.15 -0.35 -8.94
CA TRP A 93 -7.91 0.89 -8.91
C TRP A 93 -8.06 1.35 -7.46
N ALA A 94 -7.95 2.64 -7.24
CA ALA A 94 -8.09 3.23 -5.92
C ALA A 94 -8.87 4.54 -5.95
N ALA A 95 -9.50 4.84 -4.82
CA ALA A 95 -10.05 6.14 -4.52
C ALA A 95 -9.52 6.61 -3.16
N ASP A 96 -9.22 7.88 -3.04
CA ASP A 96 -8.76 8.49 -1.81
C ASP A 96 -9.44 9.85 -1.55
N PHE A 97 -9.42 10.26 -0.31
CA PHE A 97 -9.81 11.60 0.08
C PHE A 97 -8.95 12.10 1.24
N GLN A 98 -8.82 13.41 1.33
CA GLN A 98 -8.23 14.12 2.46
C GLN A 98 -9.08 15.35 2.79
N TYR A 99 -9.28 15.59 4.06
CA TYR A 99 -9.90 16.79 4.59
C TYR A 99 -9.07 17.32 5.73
N ASP A 100 -8.62 18.57 5.62
CA ASP A 100 -7.88 19.27 6.65
C ASP A 100 -8.67 20.49 7.11
N ARG A 101 -8.78 20.69 8.42
CA ARG A 101 -9.44 21.82 9.03
C ARG A 101 -8.55 22.49 10.05
N ALA A 102 -8.19 23.75 9.80
CA ALA A 102 -7.57 24.61 10.79
C ALA A 102 -8.59 25.07 11.82
N ILE A 103 -8.21 25.08 13.09
CA ILE A 103 -9.07 25.50 14.22
C ILE A 103 -8.40 26.70 14.91
N PRO A 104 -8.57 27.93 14.39
CA PRO A 104 -7.84 29.11 14.88
C PRO A 104 -8.09 29.44 16.35
N GLN A 105 -9.28 29.09 16.87
CA GLN A 105 -9.69 29.33 18.26
C GLN A 105 -8.82 28.56 19.27
N TRP A 106 -8.17 27.47 18.84
CA TRP A 106 -7.36 26.59 19.67
C TRP A 106 -5.87 26.63 19.28
N LYS A 107 -5.32 27.84 19.17
CA LYS A 107 -3.89 28.08 18.88
C LYS A 107 -3.38 27.47 17.56
N ASN A 108 -4.20 27.54 16.54
CA ASN A 108 -3.91 26.98 15.24
C ASN A 108 -3.78 25.44 15.23
N ASP A 109 -4.61 24.77 15.97
CA ASP A 109 -4.74 23.34 15.87
C ASP A 109 -5.28 22.94 14.48
N VAL A 110 -4.95 21.72 14.04
CA VAL A 110 -5.43 21.20 12.76
C VAL A 110 -5.98 19.79 12.96
N LEU A 111 -7.16 19.55 12.41
CA LEU A 111 -7.74 18.21 12.25
C LEU A 111 -7.56 17.78 10.79
N SER A 112 -6.92 16.63 10.59
CA SER A 112 -6.80 15.97 9.27
C SER A 112 -7.52 14.65 9.29
N ILE A 113 -8.36 14.38 8.28
CA ILE A 113 -9.04 13.10 8.08
C ILE A 113 -8.66 12.59 6.69
N ARG A 114 -8.21 11.34 6.61
CA ARG A 114 -7.80 10.71 5.35
C ARG A 114 -8.46 9.36 5.22
N GLY A 115 -8.76 8.98 4.00
CA GLY A 115 -9.28 7.66 3.69
C GLY A 115 -8.82 7.18 2.33
N THR A 116 -8.59 5.87 2.22
CA THR A 116 -8.18 5.22 0.97
C THR A 116 -8.91 3.90 0.82
N TYR A 117 -9.39 3.63 -0.37
CA TYR A 117 -9.91 2.35 -0.82
C TYR A 117 -9.12 1.89 -2.03
N ILE A 118 -8.62 0.65 -2.00
CA ILE A 118 -7.88 0.05 -3.11
C ILE A 118 -8.52 -1.28 -3.47
N LEU A 119 -8.76 -1.47 -4.76
CA LEU A 119 -9.20 -2.72 -5.37
C LEU A 119 -8.07 -3.23 -6.26
N GLU A 120 -7.50 -4.36 -5.91
CA GLU A 120 -6.45 -5.04 -6.66
C GLU A 120 -7.03 -6.30 -7.31
N ASN A 121 -6.88 -6.43 -8.63
CA ASN A 121 -7.22 -7.63 -9.37
C ASN A 121 -5.97 -8.19 -10.03
N SER A 122 -5.71 -9.47 -9.81
CA SER A 122 -4.58 -10.16 -10.42
C SER A 122 -5.02 -11.43 -11.14
N SER A 123 -4.32 -11.74 -12.24
CA SER A 123 -4.44 -13.00 -12.97
C SER A 123 -3.05 -13.63 -13.04
N LEU A 124 -2.82 -14.67 -12.26
CA LEU A 124 -1.50 -15.27 -12.00
C LEU A 124 -1.25 -16.49 -12.89
N VAL A 125 -1.39 -16.32 -14.21
CA VAL A 125 -1.26 -17.41 -15.20
C VAL A 125 0.15 -17.99 -15.23
N ALA A 126 1.17 -17.12 -15.23
CA ALA A 126 2.56 -17.54 -15.27
C ALA A 126 2.99 -18.16 -13.91
N SER A 127 2.62 -17.53 -12.82
CA SER A 127 2.90 -18.04 -11.46
C SER A 127 2.24 -19.38 -11.21
N ALA A 128 0.98 -19.56 -11.62
CA ALA A 128 0.26 -20.82 -11.49
C ALA A 128 0.88 -21.94 -12.33
N ALA A 129 1.40 -21.63 -13.53
CA ALA A 129 2.08 -22.61 -14.38
C ALA A 129 3.43 -23.09 -13.83
N ALA A 130 4.06 -22.30 -12.94
CA ALA A 130 5.31 -22.69 -12.28
C ALA A 130 5.12 -23.66 -11.11
N VAL A 131 3.89 -23.84 -10.62
CA VAL A 131 3.54 -24.71 -9.50
C VAL A 131 2.87 -25.97 -10.07
N PRO A 132 3.17 -27.21 -9.53
CA PRO A 132 2.51 -28.44 -9.97
C PRO A 132 0.97 -28.36 -9.92
N PRO A 133 0.22 -29.21 -10.63
CA PRO A 133 -1.22 -29.06 -10.96
C PRO A 133 -2.22 -29.09 -9.79
N THR A 134 -1.80 -28.92 -8.59
CA THR A 134 -2.64 -28.57 -7.41
C THR A 134 -2.80 -27.05 -7.26
N ALA A 135 -2.40 -26.30 -8.29
CA ALA A 135 -2.44 -24.86 -8.31
C ALA A 135 -3.82 -24.30 -7.95
N GLY A 136 -3.80 -23.31 -7.09
CA GLY A 136 -4.97 -22.54 -6.68
C GLY A 136 -5.61 -21.76 -7.83
N PHE A 137 -6.45 -20.82 -7.49
CA PHE A 137 -7.12 -19.97 -8.46
C PHE A 137 -6.12 -19.09 -9.22
N ILE A 138 -6.36 -18.91 -10.51
CA ILE A 138 -5.57 -17.98 -11.34
C ILE A 138 -5.95 -16.53 -11.02
N GLY A 139 -7.24 -16.27 -10.81
CA GLY A 139 -7.77 -14.92 -10.53
C GLY A 139 -7.88 -14.62 -9.05
N HIS A 140 -7.28 -13.54 -8.61
CA HIS A 140 -7.35 -13.05 -7.23
C HIS A 140 -7.80 -11.60 -7.19
N HIS A 141 -8.47 -11.25 -6.10
CA HIS A 141 -8.78 -9.86 -5.78
C HIS A 141 -8.48 -9.57 -4.32
N LEU A 142 -8.01 -8.37 -4.06
CA LEU A 142 -7.85 -7.80 -2.73
C LEU A 142 -8.57 -6.47 -2.66
N ASN A 143 -9.23 -6.22 -1.54
CA ASN A 143 -9.82 -4.94 -1.20
C ASN A 143 -9.13 -4.43 0.05
N THR A 144 -8.53 -3.26 -0.04
CA THR A 144 -7.91 -2.58 1.09
C THR A 144 -8.69 -1.31 1.41
N VAL A 145 -9.08 -1.16 2.66
CA VAL A 145 -9.69 0.07 3.21
C VAL A 145 -8.81 0.55 4.33
N GLN A 146 -8.43 1.81 4.29
CA GLN A 146 -7.74 2.49 5.36
C GLN A 146 -8.39 3.85 5.60
N GLY A 147 -8.55 4.21 6.86
CA GLY A 147 -9.01 5.53 7.28
C GLY A 147 -8.28 5.96 8.55
N GLU A 148 -7.94 7.23 8.63
CA GLU A 148 -7.26 7.82 9.79
C GLU A 148 -7.73 9.24 10.08
N ALA A 149 -7.69 9.60 11.33
CA ALA A 149 -7.86 10.96 11.82
C ALA A 149 -6.62 11.36 12.61
N GLU A 150 -6.03 12.49 12.27
CA GLU A 150 -4.87 13.07 12.94
C GLU A 150 -5.25 14.43 13.50
N TYR A 151 -4.92 14.68 14.75
CA TYR A 151 -5.11 15.95 15.39
C TYR A 151 -3.77 16.56 15.82
N HIS A 152 -3.49 17.75 15.30
CA HIS A 152 -2.29 18.52 15.62
C HIS A 152 -2.61 19.54 16.71
N PHE A 153 -1.92 19.43 17.83
CA PHE A 153 -1.96 20.39 18.94
C PHE A 153 -0.92 21.48 18.70
N GLY A 154 -1.32 22.53 18.02
CA GLY A 154 -0.42 23.56 17.54
C GLY A 154 0.68 22.98 16.63
N ASN A 155 1.94 23.38 16.86
CA ASN A 155 3.04 23.06 15.95
C ASN A 155 3.96 21.92 16.45
N ARG A 156 3.66 21.29 17.57
CA ARG A 156 4.64 20.41 18.25
C ARG A 156 4.18 18.98 18.48
N VAL A 157 2.91 18.75 18.64
CA VAL A 157 2.38 17.42 18.98
C VAL A 157 1.28 17.07 18.01
N SER A 158 1.28 15.85 17.51
CA SER A 158 0.11 15.28 16.85
C SER A 158 -0.23 13.91 17.40
N THR A 159 -1.50 13.56 17.29
CA THR A 159 -2.01 12.22 17.62
C THR A 159 -2.81 11.70 16.43
N THR A 160 -2.62 10.44 16.09
CA THR A 160 -3.33 9.78 14.99
C THR A 160 -4.05 8.54 15.50
N ALA A 161 -5.27 8.36 15.06
CA ALA A 161 -6.01 7.11 15.21
C ALA A 161 -6.49 6.66 13.82
N GLY A 162 -6.18 5.41 13.46
CA GLY A 162 -6.52 4.84 12.17
C GLY A 162 -7.05 3.42 12.28
N LEU A 163 -7.81 3.02 11.26
CA LEU A 163 -8.33 1.67 11.06
C LEU A 163 -7.93 1.19 9.68
N PHE A 164 -7.63 -0.10 9.57
CA PHE A 164 -7.37 -0.72 8.28
C PHE A 164 -8.03 -2.09 8.16
N SER A 165 -8.36 -2.46 6.93
CA SER A 165 -8.90 -3.77 6.58
C SER A 165 -8.43 -4.19 5.20
N VAL A 166 -7.84 -5.36 5.11
CA VAL A 166 -7.54 -6.05 3.85
C VAL A 166 -8.45 -7.26 3.78
N THR A 167 -9.12 -7.48 2.65
CA THR A 167 -9.97 -8.64 2.39
C THR A 167 -9.77 -9.13 0.97
N GLY A 168 -9.92 -10.43 0.72
CA GLY A 168 -9.77 -11.01 -0.61
C GLY A 168 -10.23 -12.45 -0.66
N ASN A 169 -10.14 -13.05 -1.84
CA ASN A 169 -10.45 -14.46 -1.99
C ASN A 169 -9.37 -15.34 -1.33
N ALA A 170 -9.83 -16.44 -0.75
CA ALA A 170 -8.94 -17.38 -0.11
C ALA A 170 -8.28 -18.29 -1.15
N ASP A 171 -6.98 -18.49 -1.01
CA ASP A 171 -6.18 -19.45 -1.78
C ASP A 171 -5.06 -20.05 -0.93
N PRO A 172 -5.20 -21.30 -0.49
CA PRO A 172 -4.17 -21.97 0.31
C PRO A 172 -2.84 -22.21 -0.42
N THR A 173 -2.82 -22.13 -1.75
CA THR A 173 -1.60 -22.25 -2.54
C THR A 173 -0.81 -20.95 -2.51
N LEU A 174 -1.50 -19.82 -2.68
CA LEU A 174 -0.89 -18.50 -2.61
C LEU A 174 -0.55 -18.10 -1.17
N TYR A 175 -1.40 -18.48 -0.21
CA TYR A 175 -1.25 -18.20 1.23
C TYR A 175 -1.12 -19.50 2.03
N PRO A 176 0.00 -20.21 1.93
CA PRO A 176 0.18 -21.51 2.58
C PRO A 176 0.31 -21.40 4.10
N GLN A 177 0.12 -22.52 4.77
CA GLN A 177 0.39 -22.64 6.20
C GLN A 177 1.89 -22.56 6.47
N ALA A 178 2.30 -21.72 7.40
CA ALA A 178 3.68 -21.65 7.87
C ALA A 178 3.72 -20.93 9.24
N PRO A 179 4.58 -21.35 10.17
CA PRO A 179 4.72 -20.65 11.44
C PRO A 179 5.04 -19.18 11.23
N VAL A 180 4.34 -18.31 11.97
CA VAL A 180 4.47 -16.84 12.00
C VAL A 180 3.97 -16.14 10.73
N SER A 181 4.45 -16.51 9.56
CA SER A 181 4.15 -15.82 8.29
C SER A 181 2.99 -16.44 7.52
N GLY A 182 2.54 -17.64 7.91
CA GLY A 182 1.56 -18.40 7.15
C GLY A 182 0.12 -18.05 7.44
N ASN A 183 -0.76 -18.94 6.94
CA ASN A 183 -2.19 -18.72 6.92
C ASN A 183 -2.92 -20.07 7.07
N LEU A 184 -3.77 -20.19 8.09
CA LEU A 184 -4.50 -21.44 8.37
C LEU A 184 -5.49 -21.84 7.27
N ASN A 185 -6.16 -20.85 6.67
CA ASN A 185 -7.30 -21.07 5.77
C ASN A 185 -7.13 -20.45 4.38
N GLY A 186 -5.91 -20.00 4.04
CA GLY A 186 -5.62 -19.37 2.75
C GLY A 186 -6.22 -17.96 2.56
N SER A 187 -6.81 -17.35 3.59
CA SER A 187 -7.47 -16.06 3.47
C SER A 187 -6.52 -14.89 3.78
N PRO A 188 -6.35 -13.89 2.91
CA PRO A 188 -5.51 -12.73 3.15
C PRO A 188 -6.10 -11.74 4.16
N THR A 189 -7.31 -12.02 4.69
CA THR A 189 -8.05 -11.06 5.51
C THR A 189 -7.27 -10.65 6.76
N SER A 190 -6.95 -9.36 6.84
CA SER A 190 -6.31 -8.74 8.01
C SER A 190 -7.02 -7.46 8.38
N ARG A 191 -7.24 -7.22 9.66
CA ARG A 191 -7.91 -6.02 10.18
C ARG A 191 -7.24 -5.56 11.44
N GLY A 192 -7.14 -4.26 11.61
CA GLY A 192 -6.51 -3.70 12.78
C GLY A 192 -6.70 -2.20 12.91
N TYR A 193 -5.93 -1.66 13.82
CA TYR A 193 -5.92 -0.23 14.11
C TYR A 193 -4.49 0.25 14.34
N ILE A 194 -4.31 1.55 14.13
CA ILE A 194 -3.05 2.26 14.31
C ILE A 194 -3.32 3.41 15.28
N LEU A 195 -2.45 3.56 16.27
CA LEU A 195 -2.44 4.70 17.17
C LEU A 195 -1.04 5.28 17.15
N SER A 196 -0.90 6.58 16.97
CA SER A 196 0.42 7.22 17.04
C SER A 196 0.40 8.56 17.75
N VAL A 197 1.57 8.91 18.30
CA VAL A 197 1.87 10.23 18.83
C VAL A 197 3.18 10.68 18.21
N ALA A 198 3.18 11.87 17.63
CA ALA A 198 4.39 12.52 17.14
C ALA A 198 4.66 13.80 17.96
N TRP A 199 5.93 14.05 18.25
CA TRP A 199 6.39 15.19 19.02
C TRP A 199 7.61 15.83 18.34
N GLY A 200 7.50 17.12 18.06
CA GLY A 200 8.57 17.95 17.54
C GLY A 200 9.12 18.91 18.60
N PRO A 201 10.05 18.48 19.47
CA PRO A 201 10.59 19.35 20.54
C PRO A 201 11.27 20.59 19.98
N GLN A 202 11.88 20.45 18.82
CA GLN A 202 12.56 21.52 18.07
C GLN A 202 12.27 21.38 16.57
N GLN A 203 12.53 22.43 15.80
CA GLN A 203 12.20 22.48 14.37
C GLN A 203 12.86 21.36 13.54
N ASN A 204 14.01 20.86 13.98
CA ASN A 204 14.81 19.85 13.27
C ASN A 204 14.84 18.48 13.97
N ILE A 205 14.04 18.28 15.02
CA ILE A 205 13.93 17.01 15.73
C ILE A 205 12.47 16.56 15.76
N GLY A 206 12.19 15.36 15.26
CA GLY A 206 10.90 14.71 15.34
C GLY A 206 11.01 13.35 15.99
N LEU A 207 10.12 13.06 16.94
CA LEU A 207 10.00 11.77 17.62
C LEU A 207 8.60 11.25 17.38
N THR A 208 8.47 9.98 16.99
CA THR A 208 7.17 9.33 16.78
C THR A 208 7.15 7.99 17.48
N ALA A 209 6.08 7.72 18.18
CA ALA A 209 5.73 6.41 18.73
C ALA A 209 4.42 5.96 18.09
N GLN A 210 4.41 4.76 17.48
CA GLN A 210 3.24 4.17 16.84
C GLN A 210 3.00 2.77 17.38
N TYR A 211 1.75 2.47 17.66
CA TYR A 211 1.27 1.13 17.98
C TYR A 211 0.34 0.65 16.86
N THR A 212 0.59 -0.56 16.35
CA THR A 212 -0.30 -1.25 15.42
C THR A 212 -0.86 -2.49 16.10
N GLY A 213 -2.18 -2.58 16.19
CA GLY A 213 -2.90 -3.71 16.77
C GLY A 213 -3.70 -4.46 15.73
N TYR A 214 -3.66 -5.80 15.78
CA TYR A 214 -4.39 -6.67 14.88
C TYR A 214 -5.55 -7.37 15.59
N ALA A 215 -6.77 -7.14 15.13
CA ALA A 215 -7.97 -7.89 15.52
C ALA A 215 -8.10 -9.20 14.71
N ARG A 216 -7.58 -9.20 13.47
CA ARG A 216 -7.46 -10.37 12.59
C ARG A 216 -6.18 -10.24 11.78
N PHE A 217 -5.48 -11.34 11.60
CA PHE A 217 -4.27 -11.42 10.79
C PHE A 217 -4.29 -12.69 9.95
N ASN A 218 -4.00 -12.58 8.65
CA ASN A 218 -3.99 -13.71 7.72
C ASN A 218 -5.19 -14.65 7.90
N GLY A 219 -6.41 -14.10 7.89
CA GLY A 219 -7.64 -14.86 7.94
C GLY A 219 -8.11 -15.31 9.33
N GLY A 220 -7.32 -15.19 10.39
CA GLY A 220 -7.65 -15.66 11.74
C GLY A 220 -7.47 -14.61 12.83
N SER A 221 -8.28 -14.69 13.90
CA SER A 221 -8.02 -13.98 15.17
C SER A 221 -7.21 -14.83 16.12
N THR A 222 -7.39 -16.16 16.05
CA THR A 222 -6.66 -17.17 16.83
C THR A 222 -6.06 -18.20 15.87
N ASN A 223 -4.91 -18.75 16.23
CA ASN A 223 -4.20 -19.79 15.47
C ASN A 223 -4.17 -19.52 13.94
N TYR A 224 -3.87 -18.29 13.56
CA TYR A 224 -3.95 -17.86 12.15
C TYR A 224 -2.91 -18.55 11.27
N ASP A 225 -1.79 -18.96 11.83
CA ASP A 225 -0.64 -19.56 11.14
C ASP A 225 -0.64 -21.11 11.12
N ALA A 226 -1.68 -21.74 11.67
CA ALA A 226 -1.76 -23.18 11.94
C ALA A 226 -0.73 -23.72 12.97
N ALA A 227 0.06 -22.85 13.60
CA ALA A 227 1.09 -23.19 14.61
C ALA A 227 0.73 -22.64 16.00
N GLY A 228 -0.50 -22.13 16.19
CA GLY A 228 -1.03 -21.67 17.47
C GLY A 228 -0.91 -20.17 17.72
N ARG A 229 -0.39 -19.39 16.77
CA ARG A 229 -0.21 -17.95 16.96
C ARG A 229 -1.52 -17.18 16.73
N ASN A 230 -1.80 -16.24 17.63
CA ASN A 230 -2.97 -15.37 17.54
C ASN A 230 -2.63 -14.04 16.83
N ALA A 231 -3.64 -13.38 16.26
CA ALA A 231 -3.47 -12.12 15.54
C ALA A 231 -2.75 -11.05 16.36
N ASN A 232 -3.08 -10.92 17.65
CA ASN A 232 -2.45 -9.97 18.56
C ASN A 232 -0.96 -10.25 18.84
N GLY A 233 -0.47 -11.45 18.53
CA GLY A 233 0.96 -11.77 18.56
C GLY A 233 1.78 -11.02 17.48
N ASN A 234 1.11 -10.35 16.53
CA ASN A 234 1.74 -9.49 15.52
C ASN A 234 1.60 -7.99 15.85
N ASN A 235 1.01 -7.65 16.99
CA ASN A 235 0.98 -6.27 17.43
C ASN A 235 2.41 -5.74 17.55
N SER A 236 2.62 -4.52 17.10
CA SER A 236 3.94 -3.92 17.03
C SER A 236 3.96 -2.50 17.60
N ILE A 237 5.11 -2.15 18.17
CA ILE A 237 5.44 -0.78 18.56
C ILE A 237 6.59 -0.34 17.64
N TYR A 238 6.41 0.79 16.99
CA TYR A 238 7.41 1.43 16.17
C TYR A 238 7.82 2.76 16.79
N LEU A 239 9.13 2.97 16.97
CA LEU A 239 9.70 4.21 17.48
C LEU A 239 10.61 4.80 16.39
N MET A 240 10.40 6.07 16.06
CA MET A 240 11.19 6.78 15.07
C MET A 240 11.73 8.08 15.67
N ALA A 241 13.01 8.34 15.42
CA ALA A 241 13.63 9.64 15.65
C ALA A 241 14.12 10.18 14.30
N ARG A 242 13.73 11.41 13.95
CA ARG A 242 14.13 12.10 12.74
C ARG A 242 14.93 13.34 13.11
N PHE A 243 16.10 13.48 12.50
CA PHE A 243 16.96 14.65 12.62
C PHE A 243 17.15 15.25 11.22
N VAL A 244 17.00 16.57 11.12
CA VAL A 244 17.21 17.35 9.89
C VAL A 244 18.32 18.37 10.15
N PHE A 245 19.35 18.38 9.36
CA PHE A 245 20.54 19.27 9.48
C PHE A 245 20.99 19.77 8.12
#